data_60e7488a2965650c4a8c74ff40e9b7a5
#
_entry.id   60e7488a2965650c4a8c74ff40e9b7a5
#
_cell.length_a   1.000
_cell.length_b   1.000
_cell.length_c   1.000
_cell.angle_alpha   90.00
_cell.angle_beta   90.00
_cell.angle_gamma   90.00
#
_symmetry.space_group_name_H-M   'P 1'
#
loop_
_entity.id
_entity.type
_entity.pdbx_description
1 polymer ?
#
loop_
_entity_poly.entity_id
_entity_poly.type
_entity_poly.pdbx_seq_one_letter_code
_entity_poly.pdbx_strand_id
1 'polypeptide(L)'
;MVELREARKIASSSGLGLQYVLKEARVFDIWGRLSPLIMSEKVRSKAIIVSKGGTALNKIYLPGVQRFSEDLDFDAFFKGSTTRSRKIEFLQNELMTALAKDYMVDRPRMMREIVRFTCSFVNEMGKKDSIFVEFNLRTPKVGRIVVKEAHSQLWGMTVRVPVYSFEALVAKKLKTFYERESGKDLYDIYRSLEGTTDAEMRRIVRVLRRVLKAEGIKYSDFVSGVSRALENEDIIASVHASSNPYIPRTLRVGWRQVADNIRKILIPYM
;
A
#
# COMPACT_ATOMS: atom_id res chain seq x y z
N MET A 1 2.98 -9.02 -21.22
CA MET A 1 1.52 -8.75 -21.34
C MET A 1 0.78 -10.01 -20.92
N VAL A 2 -0.35 -9.89 -20.25
CA VAL A 2 -1.19 -11.02 -19.84
C VAL A 2 -2.27 -11.28 -20.88
N GLU A 3 -2.79 -12.51 -20.93
CA GLU A 3 -3.84 -12.84 -21.89
C GLU A 3 -5.23 -12.38 -21.41
N LEU A 4 -5.98 -11.70 -22.25
CA LEU A 4 -7.33 -11.22 -21.93
C LEU A 4 -8.30 -12.36 -21.55
N ARG A 5 -8.15 -13.54 -22.19
CA ARG A 5 -8.95 -14.73 -21.88
C ARG A 5 -8.71 -15.21 -20.44
N GLU A 6 -7.45 -15.22 -20.01
CA GLU A 6 -7.06 -15.59 -18.64
C GLU A 6 -7.60 -14.57 -17.63
N ALA A 7 -7.43 -13.27 -17.92
CA ALA A 7 -7.96 -12.21 -17.08
C ALA A 7 -9.48 -12.33 -16.86
N ARG A 8 -10.25 -12.70 -17.89
CA ARG A 8 -11.69 -12.92 -17.78
C ARG A 8 -12.03 -14.12 -16.87
N LYS A 9 -11.27 -15.20 -16.94
CA LYS A 9 -11.46 -16.35 -16.04
C LYS A 9 -11.21 -15.95 -14.58
N ILE A 10 -10.09 -15.26 -14.32
CA ILE A 10 -9.75 -14.77 -12.99
C ILE A 10 -10.81 -13.78 -12.48
N ALA A 11 -11.28 -12.86 -13.30
CA ALA A 11 -12.34 -11.92 -12.92
C ALA A 11 -13.65 -12.63 -12.55
N SER A 12 -14.04 -13.64 -13.34
CA SER A 12 -15.24 -14.44 -13.07
C SER A 12 -15.11 -15.24 -11.77
N SER A 13 -13.99 -15.91 -11.54
CA SER A 13 -13.77 -16.75 -10.34
C SER A 13 -13.60 -15.94 -9.07
N SER A 14 -12.89 -14.80 -9.13
CA SER A 14 -12.66 -13.93 -7.97
C SER A 14 -13.82 -12.99 -7.68
N GLY A 15 -14.67 -12.69 -8.66
CA GLY A 15 -15.72 -11.67 -8.58
C GLY A 15 -15.17 -10.23 -8.53
N LEU A 16 -13.92 -10.04 -8.93
CA LEU A 16 -13.32 -8.72 -9.17
C LEU A 16 -13.68 -8.20 -10.56
N GLY A 17 -13.74 -6.89 -10.72
CA GLY A 17 -13.86 -6.28 -12.04
C GLY A 17 -12.66 -6.61 -12.92
N LEU A 18 -12.89 -6.89 -14.23
CA LEU A 18 -11.84 -7.23 -15.18
C LEU A 18 -10.71 -6.17 -15.23
N GLN A 19 -11.08 -4.88 -15.12
CA GLN A 19 -10.11 -3.79 -15.05
C GLN A 19 -9.14 -3.92 -13.87
N TYR A 20 -9.59 -4.40 -12.71
CA TYR A 20 -8.75 -4.58 -11.53
C TYR A 20 -7.80 -5.77 -11.71
N VAL A 21 -8.28 -6.85 -12.33
CA VAL A 21 -7.45 -8.02 -12.63
C VAL A 21 -6.33 -7.66 -13.60
N LEU A 22 -6.65 -6.97 -14.70
CA LEU A 22 -5.65 -6.48 -15.66
C LEU A 22 -4.66 -5.51 -15.02
N LYS A 23 -5.17 -4.58 -14.22
CA LYS A 23 -4.35 -3.57 -13.57
C LYS A 23 -3.38 -4.16 -12.55
N GLU A 24 -3.74 -5.24 -11.85
CA GLU A 24 -2.83 -5.93 -10.93
C GLU A 24 -1.58 -6.49 -11.65
N ALA A 25 -1.75 -7.04 -12.84
CA ALA A 25 -0.61 -7.49 -13.63
C ALA A 25 0.36 -6.34 -13.97
N ARG A 26 -0.18 -5.16 -14.28
CA ARG A 26 0.62 -3.96 -14.56
C ARG A 26 1.30 -3.40 -13.30
N VAL A 27 0.63 -3.46 -12.15
CA VAL A 27 1.26 -3.12 -10.85
C VAL A 27 2.48 -3.99 -10.62
N PHE A 28 2.38 -5.30 -10.83
CA PHE A 28 3.50 -6.22 -10.66
C PHE A 28 4.59 -6.05 -11.72
N ASP A 29 4.25 -5.75 -12.97
CA ASP A 29 5.24 -5.45 -14.02
C ASP A 29 6.05 -4.19 -13.67
N ILE A 30 5.38 -3.09 -13.31
CA ILE A 30 6.06 -1.85 -12.89
C ILE A 30 6.93 -2.11 -11.65
N TRP A 31 6.39 -2.78 -10.65
CA TRP A 31 7.12 -3.08 -9.42
C TRP A 31 8.34 -3.97 -9.67
N GLY A 32 8.19 -4.97 -10.54
CA GLY A 32 9.27 -5.86 -10.98
C GLY A 32 10.42 -5.13 -11.69
N ARG A 33 10.11 -4.12 -12.51
CA ARG A 33 11.11 -3.28 -13.18
C ARG A 33 11.78 -2.29 -12.23
N LEU A 34 11.03 -1.73 -11.28
CA LEU A 34 11.57 -0.79 -10.30
C LEU A 34 12.43 -1.48 -9.23
N SER A 35 12.12 -2.72 -8.90
CA SER A 35 12.77 -3.41 -7.78
C SER A 35 14.30 -3.57 -7.96
N PRO A 36 14.83 -4.10 -9.07
CA PRO A 36 16.28 -4.20 -9.26
C PRO A 36 16.95 -2.83 -9.21
N LEU A 37 16.29 -1.81 -9.75
CA LEU A 37 16.78 -0.45 -9.76
C LEU A 37 16.88 0.12 -8.35
N ILE A 38 15.82 0.00 -7.55
CA ILE A 38 15.76 0.46 -6.16
C ILE A 38 16.85 -0.24 -5.30
N MET A 39 17.14 -1.50 -5.60
CA MET A 39 18.17 -2.27 -4.89
C MET A 39 19.56 -2.10 -5.46
N SER A 40 19.74 -1.44 -6.59
CA SER A 40 21.04 -1.19 -7.21
C SER A 40 21.95 -0.32 -6.32
N GLU A 41 23.25 -0.48 -6.45
CA GLU A 41 24.24 0.36 -5.75
C GLU A 41 24.09 1.84 -6.16
N LYS A 42 23.83 2.11 -7.44
CA LYS A 42 23.58 3.45 -7.97
C LYS A 42 22.49 4.21 -7.19
N VAL A 43 21.35 3.56 -6.94
CA VAL A 43 20.24 4.18 -6.20
C VAL A 43 20.53 4.18 -4.70
N ARG A 44 21.01 3.08 -4.14
CA ARG A 44 21.29 2.94 -2.71
C ARG A 44 22.40 3.87 -2.21
N SER A 45 23.33 4.27 -3.06
CA SER A 45 24.34 5.29 -2.70
C SER A 45 23.71 6.67 -2.46
N LYS A 46 22.60 6.99 -3.12
CA LYS A 46 21.89 8.30 -3.06
C LYS A 46 20.66 8.28 -2.17
N ALA A 47 19.88 7.20 -2.18
CA ALA A 47 18.62 7.11 -1.44
C ALA A 47 18.32 5.69 -0.96
N ILE A 48 17.59 5.58 0.15
CA ILE A 48 16.95 4.34 0.58
C ILE A 48 15.46 4.47 0.19
N ILE A 49 14.99 3.63 -0.72
CA ILE A 49 13.60 3.60 -1.18
C ILE A 49 12.95 2.34 -0.62
N VAL A 50 11.79 2.49 0.04
CA VAL A 50 11.11 1.44 0.78
C VAL A 50 9.66 1.36 0.38
N SER A 51 9.21 0.20 -0.02
CA SER A 51 7.79 -0.07 -0.33
C SER A 51 6.94 0.05 0.92
N LYS A 52 5.76 0.66 0.77
CA LYS A 52 4.75 0.82 1.82
C LYS A 52 3.34 0.71 1.26
N GLY A 53 2.37 1.21 2.00
CA GLY A 53 0.98 1.31 1.56
C GLY A 53 0.23 -0.01 1.52
N GLY A 54 -0.95 0.03 0.91
CA GLY A 54 -1.84 -1.12 0.80
C GLY A 54 -1.27 -2.23 -0.07
N THR A 55 -0.62 -1.89 -1.18
CA THR A 55 -0.02 -2.88 -2.07
C THR A 55 1.06 -3.69 -1.35
N ALA A 56 1.99 -3.03 -0.66
CA ALA A 56 3.04 -3.73 0.08
C ALA A 56 2.47 -4.62 1.20
N LEU A 57 1.51 -4.12 1.98
CA LEU A 57 0.90 -4.89 3.07
C LEU A 57 0.16 -6.12 2.54
N ASN A 58 -0.72 -5.95 1.54
CA ASN A 58 -1.51 -7.04 0.99
C ASN A 58 -0.65 -8.10 0.28
N LYS A 59 0.27 -7.66 -0.59
CA LYS A 59 1.00 -8.58 -1.46
C LYS A 59 2.16 -9.30 -0.79
N ILE A 60 2.59 -8.84 0.40
CA ILE A 60 3.74 -9.42 1.12
C ILE A 60 3.30 -10.13 2.40
N TYR A 61 2.33 -9.58 3.15
CA TYR A 61 2.03 -10.04 4.50
C TYR A 61 0.64 -10.63 4.68
N LEU A 62 -0.26 -10.51 3.69
CA LEU A 62 -1.62 -11.00 3.79
C LEU A 62 -1.93 -12.09 2.74
N PRO A 63 -1.16 -13.21 2.70
CA PRO A 63 -1.44 -14.30 1.78
C PRO A 63 -2.83 -14.90 2.06
N GLY A 64 -3.57 -15.24 1.01
CA GLY A 64 -4.92 -15.84 1.13
C GLY A 64 -6.06 -14.84 1.33
N VAL A 65 -5.78 -13.61 1.77
CA VAL A 65 -6.82 -12.60 2.08
C VAL A 65 -6.57 -11.27 1.36
N GLN A 66 -5.81 -11.28 0.25
CA GLN A 66 -5.44 -10.09 -0.49
C GLN A 66 -6.66 -9.42 -1.14
N ARG A 67 -6.75 -8.10 -0.99
CA ARG A 67 -7.59 -7.27 -1.85
C ARG A 67 -6.78 -6.69 -3.02
N PHE A 68 -7.48 -6.18 -4.03
CA PHE A 68 -6.85 -5.42 -5.08
C PHE A 68 -6.31 -4.07 -4.55
N SER A 69 -5.14 -3.71 -4.99
CA SER A 69 -4.49 -2.41 -4.74
C SER A 69 -3.85 -1.91 -6.02
N GLU A 70 -4.06 -0.65 -6.34
CA GLU A 70 -3.81 -0.08 -7.66
C GLU A 70 -2.56 0.81 -7.76
N ASP A 71 -2.01 1.21 -6.61
CA ASP A 71 -0.92 2.17 -6.54
C ASP A 71 0.34 1.53 -5.94
N LEU A 72 1.50 2.07 -6.30
CA LEU A 72 2.78 1.71 -5.71
C LEU A 72 3.28 2.88 -4.85
N ASP A 73 3.30 2.66 -3.56
CA ASP A 73 3.70 3.65 -2.56
C ASP A 73 5.10 3.36 -2.03
N PHE A 74 5.93 4.39 -1.96
CA PHE A 74 7.28 4.33 -1.41
C PHE A 74 7.56 5.47 -0.43
N ASP A 75 8.39 5.22 0.58
CA ASP A 75 9.13 6.26 1.28
C ASP A 75 10.54 6.34 0.67
N ALA A 76 11.02 7.57 0.40
CA ALA A 76 12.34 7.80 -0.17
C ALA A 76 13.20 8.67 0.76
N PHE A 77 14.23 8.06 1.35
CA PHE A 77 15.17 8.70 2.28
C PHE A 77 16.46 9.03 1.56
N PHE A 78 16.60 10.26 1.13
CA PHE A 78 17.83 10.72 0.47
C PHE A 78 18.96 10.95 1.47
N LYS A 79 20.16 10.58 1.07
CA LYS A 79 21.39 10.82 1.85
C LYS A 79 21.93 12.21 1.56
N GLY A 80 22.49 12.86 2.58
CA GLY A 80 23.06 14.20 2.47
C GLY A 80 22.02 15.31 2.23
N SER A 81 22.52 16.54 2.06
CA SER A 81 21.69 17.72 1.79
C SER A 81 21.40 17.79 0.29
N THR A 82 20.17 17.48 -0.10
CA THR A 82 19.72 17.51 -1.50
C THR A 82 18.42 18.29 -1.59
N THR A 83 18.35 19.24 -2.54
CA THR A 83 17.13 20.03 -2.77
C THR A 83 15.97 19.14 -3.23
N ARG A 84 14.74 19.56 -2.95
CA ARG A 84 13.54 18.83 -3.36
C ARG A 84 13.51 18.61 -4.88
N SER A 85 13.84 19.61 -5.67
CA SER A 85 13.88 19.51 -7.13
C SER A 85 14.84 18.43 -7.62
N ARG A 86 16.04 18.36 -7.07
CA ARG A 86 17.02 17.33 -7.42
C ARG A 86 16.58 15.91 -7.01
N LYS A 87 15.84 15.78 -5.90
CA LYS A 87 15.24 14.49 -5.49
C LYS A 87 14.20 14.03 -6.50
N ILE A 88 13.35 14.94 -6.96
CA ILE A 88 12.29 14.64 -7.94
C ILE A 88 12.91 14.29 -9.29
N GLU A 89 13.86 15.07 -9.76
CA GLU A 89 14.58 14.81 -11.01
C GLU A 89 15.27 13.44 -10.98
N PHE A 90 15.94 13.10 -9.88
CA PHE A 90 16.55 11.79 -9.71
C PHE A 90 15.52 10.67 -9.82
N LEU A 91 14.39 10.76 -9.10
CA LEU A 91 13.33 9.76 -9.15
C LEU A 91 12.71 9.64 -10.55
N GLN A 92 12.50 10.77 -11.23
CA GLN A 92 11.97 10.80 -12.60
C GLN A 92 12.90 10.09 -13.57
N ASN A 93 14.18 10.39 -13.52
CA ASN A 93 15.18 9.78 -14.40
C ASN A 93 15.26 8.25 -14.18
N GLU A 94 15.24 7.80 -12.92
CA GLU A 94 15.27 6.37 -12.60
C GLU A 94 13.98 5.65 -13.06
N LEU A 95 12.80 6.29 -12.89
CA LEU A 95 11.53 5.77 -13.40
C LEU A 95 11.51 5.70 -14.93
N MET A 96 11.96 6.75 -15.62
CA MET A 96 12.04 6.77 -17.08
C MET A 96 12.95 5.65 -17.59
N THR A 97 14.12 5.46 -16.97
CA THR A 97 15.05 4.37 -17.31
C THR A 97 14.38 3.00 -17.22
N ALA A 98 13.58 2.76 -16.18
CA ALA A 98 12.95 1.46 -15.95
C ALA A 98 11.71 1.21 -16.83
N LEU A 99 10.94 2.26 -17.14
CA LEU A 99 9.56 2.12 -17.62
C LEU A 99 9.31 2.65 -19.03
N ALA A 100 10.15 3.54 -19.59
CA ALA A 100 9.87 4.28 -20.83
C ALA A 100 9.62 3.40 -22.07
N LYS A 101 10.01 2.12 -22.03
CA LYS A 101 9.78 1.18 -23.16
C LYS A 101 8.29 0.86 -23.35
N ASP A 102 7.55 0.70 -22.23
CA ASP A 102 6.18 0.18 -22.27
C ASP A 102 5.17 1.09 -21.54
N TYR A 103 5.66 2.14 -20.88
CA TYR A 103 4.85 3.10 -20.12
C TYR A 103 5.23 4.52 -20.47
N MET A 104 4.23 5.37 -20.64
CA MET A 104 4.45 6.81 -20.68
C MET A 104 4.43 7.33 -19.24
N VAL A 105 5.59 7.84 -18.79
CA VAL A 105 5.73 8.42 -17.46
C VAL A 105 5.53 9.94 -17.56
N ASP A 106 4.41 10.43 -17.04
CA ASP A 106 4.06 11.83 -17.06
C ASP A 106 4.95 12.69 -16.14
N ARG A 107 4.90 14.01 -16.33
CA ARG A 107 5.55 14.95 -15.41
C ARG A 107 5.01 14.74 -13.99
N PRO A 108 5.90 14.76 -12.96
CA PRO A 108 5.48 14.48 -11.59
C PRO A 108 4.52 15.55 -11.07
N ARG A 109 3.46 15.08 -10.41
CA ARG A 109 2.53 15.94 -9.66
C ARG A 109 2.93 15.99 -8.19
N MET A 110 3.07 17.20 -7.68
CA MET A 110 3.36 17.42 -6.26
C MET A 110 2.08 17.48 -5.44
N MET A 111 2.04 16.72 -4.35
CA MET A 111 0.95 16.71 -3.35
C MET A 111 1.58 16.82 -1.96
N ARG A 112 1.74 18.05 -1.45
CA ARG A 112 2.45 18.32 -0.19
C ARG A 112 3.85 17.67 -0.18
N GLU A 113 4.02 16.57 0.55
CA GLU A 113 5.28 15.84 0.72
C GLU A 113 5.42 14.64 -0.22
N ILE A 114 4.37 14.32 -0.97
CA ILE A 114 4.33 13.20 -1.91
C ILE A 114 4.59 13.73 -3.32
N VAL A 115 5.45 13.04 -4.04
CA VAL A 115 5.58 13.18 -5.48
C VAL A 115 4.93 11.98 -6.16
N ARG A 116 3.94 12.25 -7.02
CA ARG A 116 3.22 11.23 -7.78
C ARG A 116 3.67 11.28 -9.24
N PHE A 117 4.04 10.13 -9.77
CA PHE A 117 4.23 9.87 -11.17
C PHE A 117 3.07 9.04 -11.69
N THR A 118 2.55 9.43 -12.86
CA THR A 118 1.52 8.65 -13.56
C THR A 118 2.19 7.83 -14.65
N CYS A 119 2.09 6.50 -14.54
CA CYS A 119 2.60 5.57 -15.53
C CYS A 119 1.44 5.11 -16.40
N SER A 120 1.25 5.76 -17.56
CA SER A 120 0.14 5.54 -18.48
C SER A 120 0.48 4.44 -19.50
N PHE A 121 -0.53 3.65 -19.88
CA PHE A 121 -0.41 2.56 -20.85
C PHE A 121 -1.76 2.29 -21.54
N VAL A 122 -1.74 1.49 -22.60
CA VAL A 122 -2.95 0.91 -23.20
C VAL A 122 -3.10 -0.51 -22.64
N ASN A 123 -4.23 -0.79 -22.01
CA ASN A 123 -4.49 -2.12 -21.46
C ASN A 123 -4.92 -3.13 -22.52
N GLU A 124 -5.08 -4.39 -22.15
CA GLU A 124 -5.42 -5.52 -23.03
C GLU A 124 -6.82 -5.41 -23.65
N MET A 125 -7.65 -4.45 -23.22
CA MET A 125 -8.94 -4.11 -23.82
C MET A 125 -8.84 -2.93 -24.82
N GLY A 126 -7.63 -2.45 -25.12
CA GLY A 126 -7.38 -1.29 -25.97
C GLY A 126 -7.74 0.06 -25.30
N LYS A 127 -7.97 0.09 -24.00
CA LYS A 127 -8.32 1.31 -23.26
C LYS A 127 -7.09 1.93 -22.59
N LYS A 128 -7.06 3.27 -22.55
CA LYS A 128 -6.07 4.00 -21.76
C LYS A 128 -6.30 3.72 -20.27
N ASP A 129 -5.23 3.44 -19.57
CA ASP A 129 -5.21 3.20 -18.11
C ASP A 129 -3.88 3.71 -17.53
N SER A 130 -3.77 3.77 -16.21
CA SER A 130 -2.57 4.24 -15.54
C SER A 130 -2.40 3.65 -14.16
N ILE A 131 -1.14 3.62 -13.69
CA ILE A 131 -0.77 3.29 -12.32
C ILE A 131 -0.03 4.47 -11.73
N PHE A 132 -0.35 4.81 -10.48
CA PHE A 132 0.37 5.82 -9.73
C PHE A 132 1.56 5.20 -9.00
N VAL A 133 2.71 5.84 -9.16
CA VAL A 133 3.92 5.53 -8.40
C VAL A 133 4.23 6.75 -7.53
N GLU A 134 4.09 6.58 -6.22
CA GLU A 134 4.17 7.67 -5.25
C GLU A 134 5.40 7.54 -4.36
N PHE A 135 6.13 8.63 -4.18
CA PHE A 135 7.25 8.71 -3.26
C PHE A 135 6.99 9.79 -2.21
N ASN A 136 6.96 9.41 -0.94
CA ASN A 136 6.98 10.37 0.15
C ASN A 136 8.44 10.75 0.46
N LEU A 137 8.73 12.05 0.43
CA LEU A 137 10.09 12.59 0.57
C LEU A 137 10.44 13.06 2.00
N ARG A 138 9.48 13.08 2.91
CA ARG A 138 9.63 13.63 4.28
C ARG A 138 9.17 12.72 5.40
N THR A 139 8.64 11.54 5.11
CA THR A 139 8.22 10.61 6.18
C THR A 139 9.39 10.33 7.13
N PRO A 140 9.18 10.44 8.45
CA PRO A 140 10.18 9.98 9.41
C PRO A 140 10.48 8.50 9.23
N LYS A 141 11.76 8.12 9.28
CA LYS A 141 12.17 6.73 9.17
C LYS A 141 11.83 5.97 10.45
N VAL A 142 10.60 5.47 10.54
CA VAL A 142 10.12 4.67 11.66
C VAL A 142 9.80 3.25 11.18
N GLY A 143 10.36 2.27 11.84
CA GLY A 143 10.20 0.85 11.55
C GLY A 143 11.44 0.21 10.92
N ARG A 144 11.51 -1.11 11.05
CA ARG A 144 12.58 -1.93 10.46
C ARG A 144 12.30 -2.10 8.97
N ILE A 145 13.35 -2.02 8.15
CA ILE A 145 13.30 -2.31 6.72
C ILE A 145 13.89 -3.70 6.49
N VAL A 146 13.20 -4.49 5.69
CA VAL A 146 13.59 -5.86 5.31
C VAL A 146 13.42 -6.01 3.79
N VAL A 147 14.03 -7.04 3.21
CA VAL A 147 13.79 -7.43 1.82
C VAL A 147 12.88 -8.66 1.85
N LYS A 148 11.76 -8.59 1.15
CA LYS A 148 10.74 -9.63 1.09
C LYS A 148 10.23 -9.83 -0.34
N GLU A 149 9.57 -10.95 -0.57
CA GLU A 149 8.86 -11.23 -1.82
C GLU A 149 7.39 -10.81 -1.70
N ALA A 150 6.93 -10.08 -2.70
CA ALA A 150 5.53 -9.75 -2.91
C ALA A 150 4.94 -10.75 -3.91
N HIS A 151 3.74 -11.25 -3.66
CA HIS A 151 3.07 -12.25 -4.50
C HIS A 151 1.70 -11.73 -4.97
N SER A 152 1.44 -11.84 -6.27
CA SER A 152 0.09 -11.72 -6.81
C SER A 152 -0.61 -13.07 -6.75
N GLN A 153 -1.67 -13.18 -5.97
CA GLN A 153 -2.50 -14.39 -5.94
C GLN A 153 -3.34 -14.56 -7.22
N LEU A 154 -3.60 -13.46 -7.94
CA LEU A 154 -4.35 -13.50 -9.18
C LEU A 154 -3.49 -14.02 -10.34
N TRP A 155 -2.21 -13.66 -10.38
CA TRP A 155 -1.34 -13.92 -11.54
C TRP A 155 -0.16 -14.85 -11.24
N GLY A 156 0.06 -15.25 -10.00
CA GLY A 156 1.25 -16.01 -9.59
C GLY A 156 2.58 -15.25 -9.75
N MET A 157 2.53 -13.95 -10.00
CA MET A 157 3.72 -13.11 -10.15
C MET A 157 4.39 -12.85 -8.81
N THR A 158 5.72 -12.79 -8.82
CA THR A 158 6.54 -12.52 -7.62
C THR A 158 7.54 -11.43 -7.88
N VAL A 159 7.72 -10.53 -6.90
CA VAL A 159 8.71 -9.45 -6.95
C VAL A 159 9.39 -9.30 -5.59
N ARG A 160 10.73 -9.29 -5.58
CA ARG A 160 11.52 -9.11 -4.36
C ARG A 160 11.78 -7.63 -4.10
N VAL A 161 11.38 -7.09 -2.95
CA VAL A 161 11.38 -5.64 -2.69
C VAL A 161 11.87 -5.28 -1.28
N PRO A 162 12.52 -4.10 -1.10
CA PRO A 162 12.69 -3.49 0.20
C PRO A 162 11.34 -3.01 0.72
N VAL A 163 10.99 -3.40 1.93
CA VAL A 163 9.69 -3.10 2.55
C VAL A 163 9.84 -2.90 4.05
N TYR A 164 8.93 -2.20 4.67
CA TYR A 164 8.84 -2.16 6.13
C TYR A 164 8.44 -3.51 6.72
N SER A 165 8.89 -3.79 7.95
CA SER A 165 8.39 -4.95 8.70
C SER A 165 6.86 -4.90 8.84
N PHE A 166 6.25 -6.06 9.08
CA PHE A 166 4.80 -6.19 9.24
C PHE A 166 4.24 -5.20 10.26
N GLU A 167 4.86 -5.15 11.44
CA GLU A 167 4.42 -4.28 12.53
C GLU A 167 4.48 -2.79 12.14
N ALA A 168 5.47 -2.41 11.33
CA ALA A 168 5.60 -1.04 10.87
C ALA A 168 4.55 -0.68 9.80
N LEU A 169 4.23 -1.61 8.89
CA LEU A 169 3.14 -1.40 7.91
C LEU A 169 1.78 -1.31 8.60
N VAL A 170 1.48 -2.21 9.54
CA VAL A 170 0.22 -2.18 10.30
C VAL A 170 0.11 -0.89 11.12
N ALA A 171 1.18 -0.48 11.81
CA ALA A 171 1.20 0.78 12.56
C ALA A 171 0.95 2.01 11.66
N LYS A 172 1.59 2.05 10.48
CA LYS A 172 1.36 3.11 9.49
C LYS A 172 -0.07 3.05 8.93
N LYS A 173 -0.64 1.86 8.75
CA LYS A 173 -2.02 1.65 8.30
C LYS A 173 -3.04 2.14 9.34
N LEU A 174 -2.82 1.86 10.62
CA LEU A 174 -3.63 2.38 11.72
C LEU A 174 -3.62 3.92 11.75
N LYS A 175 -2.44 4.53 11.62
CA LYS A 175 -2.31 6.00 11.51
C LYS A 175 -3.07 6.55 10.30
N THR A 176 -2.96 5.89 9.14
CA THR A 176 -3.66 6.32 7.92
C THR A 176 -5.18 6.19 8.05
N PHE A 177 -5.67 5.14 8.71
CA PHE A 177 -7.10 4.99 9.02
C PHE A 177 -7.60 6.11 9.92
N TYR A 178 -6.86 6.46 10.97
CA TYR A 178 -7.18 7.61 11.83
C TYR A 178 -7.33 8.93 11.05
N GLU A 179 -6.56 9.12 9.98
CA GLU A 179 -6.56 10.37 9.20
C GLU A 179 -7.67 10.45 8.15
N ARG A 180 -8.12 9.32 7.59
CA ARG A 180 -9.04 9.33 6.44
C ARG A 180 -10.21 8.35 6.52
N GLU A 181 -10.28 7.54 7.54
CA GLU A 181 -11.39 6.62 7.84
C GLU A 181 -11.82 5.75 6.64
N SER A 182 -10.85 5.34 5.80
CA SER A 182 -11.11 4.60 4.56
C SER A 182 -11.37 3.12 4.83
N GLY A 183 -12.38 2.55 4.16
CA GLY A 183 -12.69 1.13 4.27
C GLY A 183 -11.59 0.20 3.76
N LYS A 184 -10.80 0.61 2.75
CA LYS A 184 -9.63 -0.16 2.34
C LYS A 184 -8.61 -0.29 3.49
N ASP A 185 -8.46 0.77 4.30
CA ASP A 185 -7.58 0.72 5.47
C ASP A 185 -8.16 -0.13 6.59
N LEU A 186 -9.46 -0.05 6.81
CA LEU A 186 -10.17 -0.87 7.79
C LEU A 186 -10.05 -2.36 7.47
N TYR A 187 -10.25 -2.75 6.19
CA TYR A 187 -10.03 -4.12 5.73
C TYR A 187 -8.60 -4.60 5.96
N ASP A 188 -7.62 -3.77 5.57
CA ASP A 188 -6.20 -4.09 5.73
C ASP A 188 -5.83 -4.30 7.21
N ILE A 189 -6.34 -3.44 8.11
CA ILE A 189 -6.16 -3.57 9.56
C ILE A 189 -6.79 -4.86 10.05
N TYR A 190 -8.05 -5.11 9.72
CA TYR A 190 -8.77 -6.31 10.13
C TYR A 190 -7.99 -7.58 9.77
N ARG A 191 -7.64 -7.73 8.49
CA ARG A 191 -6.88 -8.89 8.00
C ARG A 191 -5.48 -9.00 8.60
N SER A 192 -4.87 -7.88 8.95
CA SER A 192 -3.56 -7.87 9.63
C SER A 192 -3.64 -8.30 11.09
N LEU A 193 -4.77 -8.06 11.75
CA LEU A 193 -4.94 -8.37 13.18
C LEU A 193 -5.49 -9.79 13.39
N GLU A 194 -6.09 -10.42 12.37
CA GLU A 194 -6.53 -11.82 12.45
C GLU A 194 -5.34 -12.74 12.75
N GLY A 195 -5.42 -13.51 13.80
CA GLY A 195 -4.36 -14.45 14.21
C GLY A 195 -3.10 -13.82 14.80
N THR A 196 -3.11 -12.50 15.04
CA THR A 196 -1.98 -11.81 15.68
C THR A 196 -1.87 -12.23 17.15
N THR A 197 -0.69 -12.65 17.56
CA THR A 197 -0.39 -12.99 18.96
C THR A 197 -0.26 -11.75 19.83
N ASP A 198 -0.42 -11.89 21.16
CA ASP A 198 -0.21 -10.81 22.13
C ASP A 198 1.17 -10.13 21.98
N ALA A 199 2.21 -10.94 21.75
CA ALA A 199 3.56 -10.43 21.58
C ALA A 199 3.70 -9.57 20.31
N GLU A 200 3.05 -9.96 19.23
CA GLU A 200 3.00 -9.20 17.99
C GLU A 200 2.19 -7.92 18.14
N MET A 201 1.03 -8.00 18.80
CA MET A 201 0.20 -6.82 19.09
C MET A 201 1.00 -5.77 19.89
N ARG A 202 1.69 -6.18 20.94
CA ARG A 202 2.55 -5.27 21.73
C ARG A 202 3.67 -4.65 20.87
N ARG A 203 4.23 -5.39 19.89
CA ARG A 203 5.20 -4.83 18.95
C ARG A 203 4.55 -3.81 18.01
N ILE A 204 3.38 -4.10 17.46
CA ILE A 204 2.61 -3.18 16.60
C ILE A 204 2.34 -1.87 17.35
N VAL A 205 1.79 -1.94 18.57
CA VAL A 205 1.47 -0.75 19.37
C VAL A 205 2.72 0.06 19.74
N ARG A 206 3.82 -0.62 20.05
CA ARG A 206 5.11 0.06 20.30
C ARG A 206 5.60 0.84 19.09
N VAL A 207 5.49 0.26 17.89
CA VAL A 207 5.86 0.94 16.64
C VAL A 207 4.87 2.06 16.34
N LEU A 208 3.56 1.84 16.56
CA LEU A 208 2.52 2.84 16.40
C LEU A 208 2.80 4.10 17.23
N ARG A 209 3.11 3.96 18.51
CA ARG A 209 3.46 5.10 19.39
C ARG A 209 4.65 5.90 18.83
N ARG A 210 5.64 5.21 18.23
CA ARG A 210 6.77 5.88 17.59
C ARG A 210 6.38 6.60 16.30
N VAL A 211 5.48 6.02 15.49
CA VAL A 211 4.94 6.64 14.27
C VAL A 211 4.17 7.90 14.64
N LEU A 212 3.24 7.82 15.60
CA LEU A 212 2.42 8.95 16.05
C LEU A 212 3.29 10.08 16.61
N LYS A 213 4.25 9.75 17.49
CA LYS A 213 5.20 10.73 18.03
C LYS A 213 5.97 11.45 16.92
N ALA A 214 6.45 10.71 15.92
CA ALA A 214 7.22 11.27 14.81
C ALA A 214 6.39 12.18 13.88
N GLU A 215 5.08 11.98 13.84
CA GLU A 215 4.11 12.79 13.08
C GLU A 215 3.44 13.88 13.94
N GLY A 216 3.81 14.00 15.22
CA GLY A 216 3.27 15.01 16.13
C GLY A 216 1.83 14.73 16.59
N ILE A 217 1.34 13.49 16.47
CA ILE A 217 0.00 13.08 16.87
C ILE A 217 0.03 12.60 18.34
N LYS A 218 -0.82 13.18 19.18
CA LYS A 218 -0.98 12.72 20.56
C LYS A 218 -1.65 11.35 20.59
N TYR A 219 -1.12 10.45 21.40
CA TYR A 219 -1.62 9.07 21.47
C TYR A 219 -3.08 9.01 21.96
N SER A 220 -3.46 9.85 22.93
CA SER A 220 -4.84 9.98 23.41
C SER A 220 -5.82 10.35 22.29
N ASP A 221 -5.45 11.33 21.45
CA ASP A 221 -6.29 11.81 20.36
C ASP A 221 -6.47 10.72 19.30
N PHE A 222 -5.39 9.98 19.01
CA PHE A 222 -5.43 8.82 18.14
C PHE A 222 -6.39 7.74 18.67
N VAL A 223 -6.26 7.35 19.94
CA VAL A 223 -7.13 6.31 20.56
C VAL A 223 -8.59 6.71 20.49
N SER A 224 -8.89 7.96 20.92
CA SER A 224 -10.26 8.49 20.88
C SER A 224 -10.83 8.58 19.47
N GLY A 225 -10.01 9.00 18.50
CA GLY A 225 -10.42 9.11 17.09
C GLY A 225 -10.71 7.74 16.46
N VAL A 226 -9.84 6.76 16.66
CA VAL A 226 -10.04 5.40 16.14
C VAL A 226 -11.26 4.75 16.79
N SER A 227 -11.45 4.88 18.13
CA SER A 227 -12.62 4.32 18.81
C SER A 227 -13.91 4.90 18.26
N ARG A 228 -13.98 6.23 18.08
CA ARG A 228 -15.14 6.91 17.48
C ARG A 228 -15.40 6.44 16.05
N ALA A 229 -14.37 6.31 15.22
CA ALA A 229 -14.52 5.85 13.85
C ALA A 229 -15.05 4.42 13.77
N LEU A 230 -14.64 3.53 14.66
CA LEU A 230 -15.11 2.14 14.74
C LEU A 230 -16.55 2.02 15.29
N GLU A 231 -17.08 3.04 15.94
CA GLU A 231 -18.45 3.08 16.45
C GLU A 231 -19.43 3.80 15.51
N ASN A 232 -18.93 4.57 14.55
CA ASN A 232 -19.75 5.40 13.68
C ASN A 232 -20.38 4.59 12.55
N GLU A 233 -21.72 4.43 12.60
CA GLU A 233 -22.50 3.67 11.61
C GLU A 233 -22.42 4.28 10.19
N ASP A 234 -22.35 5.61 10.06
CA ASP A 234 -22.28 6.26 8.75
C ASP A 234 -20.94 5.96 8.07
N ILE A 235 -19.84 5.94 8.85
CA ILE A 235 -18.53 5.53 8.36
C ILE A 235 -18.59 4.06 7.90
N ILE A 236 -19.12 3.17 8.73
CA ILE A 236 -19.24 1.74 8.43
C ILE A 236 -20.11 1.50 7.19
N ALA A 237 -21.21 2.21 7.03
CA ALA A 237 -22.05 2.13 5.84
C ALA A 237 -21.34 2.62 4.57
N SER A 238 -20.63 3.74 4.64
CA SER A 238 -19.89 4.31 3.51
C SER A 238 -18.76 3.41 3.01
N VAL A 239 -18.06 2.71 3.94
CA VAL A 239 -16.97 1.80 3.58
C VAL A 239 -17.43 0.57 2.81
N HIS A 240 -18.68 0.12 2.99
CA HIS A 240 -19.25 -1.00 2.26
C HIS A 240 -19.24 -0.76 0.75
N ALA A 241 -19.85 0.35 0.31
CA ALA A 241 -19.97 0.69 -1.10
C ALA A 241 -18.62 1.00 -1.75
N SER A 242 -17.72 1.71 -1.03
CA SER A 242 -16.45 2.18 -1.56
C SER A 242 -15.36 1.10 -1.61
N SER A 243 -15.45 0.04 -0.81
CA SER A 243 -14.35 -0.91 -0.66
C SER A 243 -14.62 -2.31 -1.21
N ASN A 244 -15.85 -2.79 -1.19
CA ASN A 244 -16.21 -4.11 -1.70
C ASN A 244 -15.79 -4.38 -3.15
N PRO A 245 -15.80 -3.41 -4.11
CA PRO A 245 -15.32 -3.65 -5.46
C PRO A 245 -13.87 -4.10 -5.55
N TYR A 246 -13.05 -3.77 -4.54
CA TYR A 246 -11.63 -4.11 -4.46
C TYR A 246 -11.36 -5.44 -3.76
N ILE A 247 -12.39 -6.10 -3.21
CA ILE A 247 -12.26 -7.32 -2.42
C ILE A 247 -12.87 -8.48 -3.22
N PRO A 248 -12.12 -9.58 -3.44
CA PRO A 248 -12.67 -10.80 -4.04
C PRO A 248 -13.95 -11.22 -3.33
N ARG A 249 -14.94 -11.72 -4.10
CA ARG A 249 -16.28 -12.01 -3.54
C ARG A 249 -16.23 -12.93 -2.33
N THR A 250 -15.39 -13.95 -2.34
CA THR A 250 -15.23 -14.92 -1.26
C THR A 250 -14.56 -14.36 0.00
N LEU A 251 -13.91 -13.19 -0.11
CA LEU A 251 -13.18 -12.53 0.98
C LEU A 251 -13.95 -11.33 1.56
N ARG A 252 -15.12 -11.00 1.00
CA ARG A 252 -15.96 -9.92 1.52
C ARG A 252 -16.46 -10.24 2.92
N VAL A 253 -16.55 -9.22 3.74
CA VAL A 253 -16.86 -9.32 5.16
C VAL A 253 -18.02 -8.40 5.55
N GLY A 254 -18.68 -8.71 6.65
CA GLY A 254 -19.63 -7.79 7.26
C GLY A 254 -18.88 -6.65 7.95
N TRP A 255 -19.04 -5.43 7.46
CA TRP A 255 -18.23 -4.29 7.90
C TRP A 255 -18.44 -3.93 9.39
N ARG A 256 -19.66 -4.11 9.91
CA ARG A 256 -19.91 -3.98 11.35
C ARG A 256 -19.09 -4.98 12.16
N GLN A 257 -19.12 -6.25 11.75
CA GLN A 257 -18.33 -7.30 12.40
C GLN A 257 -16.82 -7.01 12.33
N VAL A 258 -16.35 -6.43 11.22
CA VAL A 258 -14.95 -5.99 11.08
C VAL A 258 -14.60 -4.93 12.13
N ALA A 259 -15.43 -3.91 12.27
CA ALA A 259 -15.21 -2.84 13.26
C ALA A 259 -15.22 -3.39 14.69
N ASP A 260 -16.19 -4.24 15.03
CA ASP A 260 -16.30 -4.86 16.35
C ASP A 260 -15.11 -5.78 16.67
N ASN A 261 -14.63 -6.55 15.69
CA ASN A 261 -13.46 -7.41 15.85
C ASN A 261 -12.19 -6.58 16.05
N ILE A 262 -11.98 -5.53 15.25
CA ILE A 262 -10.83 -4.63 15.42
C ILE A 262 -10.86 -4.01 16.80
N ARG A 263 -12.02 -3.52 17.24
CA ARG A 263 -12.20 -2.93 18.57
C ARG A 263 -11.83 -3.94 19.67
N LYS A 264 -12.37 -5.16 19.59
CA LYS A 264 -12.09 -6.22 20.55
C LYS A 264 -10.61 -6.60 20.63
N ILE A 265 -9.93 -6.64 19.48
CA ILE A 265 -8.52 -7.05 19.42
C ILE A 265 -7.58 -5.92 19.78
N LEU A 266 -7.84 -4.69 19.30
CA LEU A 266 -6.88 -3.57 19.36
C LEU A 266 -7.00 -2.74 20.63
N ILE A 267 -8.22 -2.44 21.08
CA ILE A 267 -8.45 -1.51 22.21
C ILE A 267 -7.78 -1.97 23.51
N PRO A 268 -7.75 -3.29 23.87
CA PRO A 268 -7.06 -3.72 25.10
C PRO A 268 -5.57 -3.40 25.17
N TYR A 269 -4.94 -3.10 24.02
CA TYR A 269 -3.50 -2.77 23.93
C TYR A 269 -3.25 -1.26 23.79
N MET A 270 -4.29 -0.47 23.58
CA MET A 270 -4.22 0.99 23.47
C MET A 270 -4.34 1.65 24.84
#